data_8ac9441d724401ff4acbabd2a12fdf77
#
_entry.id   8ac9441d724401ff4acbabd2a12fdf77
#
_cell.length_a   1.000
_cell.length_b   1.000
_cell.length_c   1.000
_cell.angle_alpha   90.00
_cell.angle_beta   90.00
_cell.angle_gamma   90.00
#
_symmetry.space_group_name_H-M   'P 1'
#
loop_
_entity.id
_entity.type
_entity.pdbx_description
1 polymer ?
#
loop_
_entity_poly.entity_id
_entity_poly.type
_entity_poly.pdbx_seq_one_letter_code
_entity_poly.pdbx_strand_id
1 'polypeptide(L)'
;APQPTKAERTEAEKKAAETQKAEERQAEEAEERYQSLLQAGKEQMSQAHYADARTALTQAKATKLTEEVVRLLIRCDELEEQQQIAQRMAQYEEKMAFGRFKIVRKKATSRYGAIDEKGQERIPCQYLSVGLAEQGRAFERADHRFDIYNAEGVLVGEGLSYY
;
A
#
# COMPACT_ATOMS: atom_id res chain seq x y z
N ALA A 1 -50.42 38.36 20.57
CA ALA A 1 -49.71 38.18 19.30
C ALA A 1 -50.66 37.61 18.25
N PRO A 2 -50.66 38.10 17.01
CA PRO A 2 -51.52 37.57 15.97
C PRO A 2 -51.12 36.12 15.65
N GLN A 3 -52.12 35.25 15.60
CA GLN A 3 -51.93 33.88 15.17
C GLN A 3 -51.94 33.78 13.63
N PRO A 4 -51.16 32.86 13.03
CA PRO A 4 -51.17 32.68 11.59
C PRO A 4 -52.54 32.25 11.10
N THR A 5 -52.96 32.78 9.96
CA THR A 5 -54.19 32.39 9.28
C THR A 5 -54.13 30.96 8.75
N LYS A 6 -55.30 30.39 8.42
CA LYS A 6 -55.37 29.05 7.82
C LYS A 6 -54.61 28.97 6.50
N ALA A 7 -54.66 30.04 5.71
CA ALA A 7 -53.90 30.11 4.45
C ALA A 7 -52.40 30.16 4.65
N GLU A 8 -51.95 30.91 5.65
CA GLU A 8 -50.55 30.97 6.04
C GLU A 8 -50.02 29.63 6.58
N ARG A 9 -50.80 28.93 7.36
CA ARG A 9 -50.48 27.57 7.85
C ARG A 9 -50.37 26.57 6.68
N THR A 10 -51.29 26.64 5.74
CA THR A 10 -51.30 25.76 4.57
C THR A 10 -50.06 26.01 3.66
N GLU A 11 -49.64 27.27 3.51
CA GLU A 11 -48.42 27.60 2.77
C GLU A 11 -47.16 27.16 3.52
N ALA A 12 -47.12 27.34 4.83
CA ALA A 12 -46.02 26.88 5.67
C ALA A 12 -45.88 25.35 5.63
N GLU A 13 -47.03 24.64 5.69
CA GLU A 13 -47.07 23.18 5.55
C GLU A 13 -46.60 22.72 4.16
N LYS A 14 -46.99 23.41 3.08
CA LYS A 14 -46.53 23.12 1.71
C LYS A 14 -45.03 23.32 1.57
N LYS A 15 -44.49 24.41 2.11
CA LYS A 15 -43.03 24.69 2.06
C LYS A 15 -42.28 23.65 2.85
N ALA A 16 -42.77 23.28 4.03
CA ALA A 16 -42.15 22.22 4.85
C ALA A 16 -42.14 20.88 4.09
N ALA A 17 -43.23 20.51 3.42
CA ALA A 17 -43.34 19.29 2.64
C ALA A 17 -42.41 19.32 1.43
N GLU A 18 -42.30 20.44 0.73
CA GLU A 18 -41.37 20.61 -0.41
C GLU A 18 -39.90 20.53 0.03
N THR A 19 -39.57 21.15 1.15
CA THR A 19 -38.23 21.06 1.73
C THR A 19 -37.90 19.63 2.13
N GLN A 20 -38.83 18.93 2.77
CA GLN A 20 -38.66 17.53 3.16
C GLN A 20 -38.43 16.62 1.94
N LYS A 21 -39.22 16.81 0.87
CA LYS A 21 -39.04 16.05 -0.38
C LYS A 21 -37.70 16.33 -1.03
N ALA A 22 -37.25 17.60 -1.01
CA ALA A 22 -35.94 17.96 -1.54
C ALA A 22 -34.81 17.32 -0.73
N GLU A 23 -34.90 17.28 0.58
CA GLU A 23 -33.94 16.64 1.47
C GLU A 23 -33.90 15.14 1.24
N GLU A 24 -35.05 14.47 1.13
CA GLU A 24 -35.17 13.05 0.83
C GLU A 24 -34.54 12.71 -0.54
N ARG A 25 -34.77 13.55 -1.55
CA ARG A 25 -34.17 13.36 -2.87
C ARG A 25 -32.66 13.50 -2.85
N GLN A 26 -32.14 14.47 -2.10
CA GLN A 26 -30.69 14.65 -1.93
C GLN A 26 -30.07 13.47 -1.19
N ALA A 27 -30.74 12.93 -0.18
CA ALA A 27 -30.30 11.76 0.54
C ALA A 27 -30.26 10.51 -0.34
N GLU A 28 -31.28 10.33 -1.19
CA GLU A 28 -31.34 9.22 -2.15
C GLU A 28 -30.22 9.33 -3.19
N GLU A 29 -30.00 10.52 -3.73
CA GLU A 29 -28.92 10.78 -4.71
C GLU A 29 -27.54 10.54 -4.08
N ALA A 30 -27.35 10.94 -2.82
CA ALA A 30 -26.11 10.69 -2.09
C ALA A 30 -25.89 9.19 -1.86
N GLU A 31 -26.94 8.45 -1.50
CA GLU A 31 -26.85 6.99 -1.30
C GLU A 31 -26.54 6.28 -2.63
N GLU A 32 -27.19 6.64 -3.72
CA GLU A 32 -26.89 6.08 -5.04
C GLU A 32 -25.46 6.36 -5.46
N ARG A 33 -24.97 7.57 -5.23
CA ARG A 33 -23.59 7.95 -5.51
C ARG A 33 -22.60 7.16 -4.67
N TYR A 34 -22.90 7.00 -3.38
CA TYR A 34 -22.10 6.17 -2.49
C TYR A 34 -21.99 4.73 -2.98
N GLN A 35 -23.13 4.10 -3.32
CA GLN A 35 -23.16 2.72 -3.80
C GLN A 35 -22.42 2.55 -5.12
N SER A 36 -22.56 3.50 -6.03
CA SER A 36 -21.86 3.49 -7.31
C SER A 36 -20.35 3.58 -7.12
N LEU A 37 -19.88 4.49 -6.26
CA LEU A 37 -18.46 4.66 -5.95
C LEU A 37 -17.89 3.45 -5.21
N LEU A 38 -18.66 2.90 -4.28
CA LEU A 38 -18.27 1.69 -3.54
C LEU A 38 -18.08 0.51 -4.51
N GLN A 39 -19.02 0.32 -5.41
CA GLN A 39 -18.94 -0.75 -6.42
C GLN A 39 -17.76 -0.55 -7.37
N ALA A 40 -17.54 0.68 -7.84
CA ALA A 40 -16.38 1.02 -8.68
C ALA A 40 -15.07 0.72 -7.95
N GLY A 41 -14.98 1.05 -6.67
CA GLY A 41 -13.82 0.74 -5.85
C GLY A 41 -13.57 -0.76 -5.73
N LYS A 42 -14.61 -1.54 -5.47
CA LYS A 42 -14.52 -3.01 -5.39
C LYS A 42 -14.05 -3.63 -6.72
N GLU A 43 -14.57 -3.15 -7.84
CA GLU A 43 -14.17 -3.61 -9.16
C GLU A 43 -12.70 -3.32 -9.45
N GLN A 44 -12.24 -2.10 -9.15
CA GLN A 44 -10.84 -1.74 -9.34
C GLN A 44 -9.91 -2.56 -8.44
N MET A 45 -10.33 -2.85 -7.20
CA MET A 45 -9.59 -3.77 -6.32
C MET A 45 -9.47 -5.16 -6.92
N SER A 46 -10.54 -5.70 -7.49
CA SER A 46 -10.55 -7.04 -8.10
C SER A 46 -9.62 -7.14 -9.31
N GLN A 47 -9.38 -6.02 -9.98
CA GLN A 47 -8.47 -5.91 -11.12
C GLN A 47 -7.05 -5.52 -10.70
N ALA A 48 -6.79 -5.40 -9.41
CA ALA A 48 -5.51 -4.95 -8.85
C ALA A 48 -5.11 -3.51 -9.26
N HIS A 49 -6.09 -2.68 -9.60
CA HIS A 49 -5.91 -1.26 -9.88
C HIS A 49 -6.11 -0.45 -8.59
N TYR A 50 -5.15 -0.55 -7.68
CA TYR A 50 -5.32 -0.05 -6.31
C TYR A 50 -5.36 1.48 -6.20
N ALA A 51 -4.64 2.21 -7.04
CA ALA A 51 -4.72 3.67 -7.06
C ALA A 51 -6.12 4.16 -7.46
N ASP A 52 -6.70 3.57 -8.49
CA ASP A 52 -8.06 3.89 -8.96
C ASP A 52 -9.11 3.47 -7.93
N ALA A 53 -8.91 2.31 -7.30
CA ALA A 53 -9.76 1.82 -6.22
C ALA A 53 -9.77 2.80 -5.04
N ARG A 54 -8.60 3.28 -4.64
CA ARG A 54 -8.45 4.23 -3.54
C ARG A 54 -9.17 5.54 -3.86
N THR A 55 -9.06 6.05 -5.09
CA THR A 55 -9.75 7.25 -5.53
C THR A 55 -11.26 7.10 -5.38
N ALA A 56 -11.83 6.02 -5.90
CA ALA A 56 -13.26 5.74 -5.82
C ALA A 56 -13.74 5.58 -4.36
N LEU A 57 -13.00 4.81 -3.57
CA LEU A 57 -13.34 4.56 -2.16
C LEU A 57 -13.21 5.80 -1.29
N THR A 58 -12.24 6.67 -1.57
CA THR A 58 -12.09 7.95 -0.88
C THR A 58 -13.27 8.87 -1.16
N GLN A 59 -13.73 8.91 -2.41
CA GLN A 59 -14.92 9.66 -2.80
C GLN A 59 -16.18 9.07 -2.15
N ALA A 60 -16.30 7.75 -2.09
CA ALA A 60 -17.38 7.08 -1.39
C ALA A 60 -17.40 7.44 0.10
N LYS A 61 -16.25 7.44 0.76
CA LYS A 61 -16.08 7.83 2.17
C LYS A 61 -16.52 9.28 2.40
N ALA A 62 -16.18 10.19 1.48
CA ALA A 62 -16.58 11.59 1.55
C ALA A 62 -18.09 11.76 1.38
N THR A 63 -18.73 10.88 0.62
CA THR A 63 -20.18 10.88 0.42
C THR A 63 -20.93 10.30 1.63
N LYS A 64 -20.44 9.19 2.15
CA LYS A 64 -21.02 8.50 3.32
C LYS A 64 -19.94 7.71 4.05
N LEU A 65 -19.70 8.09 5.30
CA LEU A 65 -18.74 7.39 6.15
C LEU A 65 -19.38 6.13 6.72
N THR A 66 -18.87 4.97 6.30
CA THR A 66 -19.31 3.66 6.78
C THR A 66 -18.12 2.81 7.20
N GLU A 67 -18.35 1.82 8.06
CA GLU A 67 -17.35 0.82 8.41
C GLU A 67 -16.85 0.07 7.17
N GLU A 68 -17.75 -0.25 6.26
CA GLU A 68 -17.41 -0.99 5.03
C GLU A 68 -16.41 -0.23 4.18
N VAL A 69 -16.62 1.07 3.94
CA VAL A 69 -15.69 1.86 3.11
C VAL A 69 -14.33 2.03 3.78
N VAL A 70 -14.31 2.18 5.10
CA VAL A 70 -13.06 2.27 5.86
C VAL A 70 -12.28 0.96 5.77
N ARG A 71 -12.96 -0.18 5.96
CA ARG A 71 -12.33 -1.51 5.82
C ARG A 71 -11.79 -1.76 4.42
N LEU A 72 -12.53 -1.34 3.40
CA LEU A 72 -12.08 -1.48 2.00
C LEU A 72 -10.86 -0.63 1.70
N LEU A 73 -10.78 0.60 2.24
CA LEU A 73 -9.60 1.45 2.10
C LEU A 73 -8.36 0.83 2.76
N ILE A 74 -8.52 0.29 3.97
CA ILE A 74 -7.44 -0.42 4.67
C ILE A 74 -7.00 -1.64 3.85
N ARG A 75 -7.95 -2.43 3.36
CA ARG A 75 -7.64 -3.62 2.56
C ARG A 75 -6.97 -3.26 1.24
N CYS A 76 -7.40 -2.16 0.62
CA CYS A 76 -6.78 -1.65 -0.61
C CYS A 76 -5.29 -1.32 -0.38
N ASP A 77 -4.98 -0.63 0.72
CA ASP A 77 -3.60 -0.28 1.07
C ASP A 77 -2.75 -1.52 1.35
N GLU A 78 -3.30 -2.51 2.06
CA GLU A 78 -2.62 -3.79 2.32
C GLU A 78 -2.30 -4.55 1.02
N LEU A 79 -3.27 -4.65 0.12
CA LEU A 79 -3.10 -5.35 -1.15
C LEU A 79 -2.11 -4.63 -2.06
N GLU A 80 -2.13 -3.29 -2.08
CA GLU A 80 -1.15 -2.51 -2.83
C GLU A 80 0.26 -2.72 -2.30
N GLU A 81 0.45 -2.72 -0.97
CA GLU A 81 1.74 -3.01 -0.36
C GLU A 81 2.24 -4.41 -0.73
N GLN A 82 1.37 -5.42 -0.63
CA GLN A 82 1.72 -6.79 -1.03
C GLN A 82 2.13 -6.88 -2.50
N GLN A 83 1.43 -6.17 -3.38
CA GLN A 83 1.76 -6.11 -4.80
C GLN A 83 3.14 -5.47 -5.01
N GLN A 84 3.42 -4.37 -4.34
CA GLN A 84 4.71 -3.67 -4.43
C GLN A 84 5.86 -4.55 -3.92
N ILE A 85 5.66 -5.25 -2.81
CA ILE A 85 6.64 -6.20 -2.27
C ILE A 85 6.90 -7.32 -3.27
N ALA A 86 5.86 -7.91 -3.84
CA ALA A 86 6.00 -8.98 -4.84
C ALA A 86 6.75 -8.50 -6.09
N GLN A 87 6.47 -7.28 -6.55
CA GLN A 87 7.17 -6.68 -7.68
C GLN A 87 8.65 -6.44 -7.38
N ARG A 88 8.98 -5.96 -6.17
CA ARG A 88 10.37 -5.80 -5.76
C ARG A 88 11.10 -7.13 -5.68
N MET A 89 10.49 -8.13 -5.04
CA MET A 89 11.07 -9.47 -4.89
C MET A 89 11.29 -10.18 -6.23
N ALA A 90 10.43 -9.92 -7.21
CA ALA A 90 10.55 -10.50 -8.55
C ALA A 90 11.85 -10.06 -9.28
N GLN A 91 12.49 -8.98 -8.84
CA GLN A 91 13.76 -8.50 -9.41
C GLN A 91 14.97 -9.31 -8.94
N TYR A 92 14.79 -10.16 -7.92
CA TYR A 92 15.87 -10.88 -7.26
C TYR A 92 15.70 -12.39 -7.37
N GLU A 93 16.82 -13.07 -7.44
CA GLU A 93 16.91 -14.52 -7.30
C GLU A 93 17.38 -14.83 -5.89
N GLU A 94 16.55 -15.52 -5.10
CA GLU A 94 16.87 -15.89 -3.72
C GLU A 94 17.94 -16.97 -3.70
N LYS A 95 18.97 -16.80 -2.88
CA LYS A 95 20.06 -17.75 -2.74
C LYS A 95 20.06 -18.47 -1.40
N MET A 96 19.96 -17.73 -0.28
CA MET A 96 19.99 -18.32 1.06
C MET A 96 19.44 -17.36 2.11
N ALA A 97 19.02 -17.92 3.24
CA ALA A 97 18.66 -17.13 4.40
C ALA A 97 19.92 -16.59 5.09
N PHE A 98 19.81 -15.39 5.65
CA PHE A 98 20.91 -14.74 6.38
C PHE A 98 20.31 -13.88 7.51
N GLY A 99 20.12 -14.49 8.67
CA GLY A 99 19.41 -13.84 9.78
C GLY A 99 17.98 -13.49 9.38
N ARG A 100 17.60 -12.24 9.52
CA ARG A 100 16.29 -11.71 9.07
C ARG A 100 16.25 -11.40 7.59
N PHE A 101 17.37 -11.50 6.91
CA PHE A 101 17.51 -11.13 5.51
C PHE A 101 17.61 -12.38 4.64
N LYS A 102 17.52 -12.15 3.33
CA LYS A 102 17.82 -13.15 2.31
C LYS A 102 18.94 -12.64 1.43
N ILE A 103 19.97 -13.46 1.26
CA ILE A 103 20.99 -13.19 0.27
C ILE A 103 20.39 -13.46 -1.10
N VAL A 104 20.50 -12.48 -1.98
CA VAL A 104 19.90 -12.51 -3.31
C VAL A 104 20.90 -12.09 -4.37
N ARG A 105 20.59 -12.48 -5.60
CA ARG A 105 21.27 -12.01 -6.80
C ARG A 105 20.28 -11.20 -7.61
N LYS A 106 20.59 -9.95 -7.88
CA LYS A 106 19.74 -9.09 -8.70
C LYS A 106 19.79 -9.54 -10.15
N LYS A 107 18.63 -9.87 -10.73
CA LYS A 107 18.56 -10.43 -12.09
C LYS A 107 19.14 -9.51 -13.16
N ALA A 108 18.88 -8.21 -13.06
CA ALA A 108 19.31 -7.22 -14.04
C ALA A 108 20.83 -7.04 -14.09
N THR A 109 21.53 -7.18 -12.96
CA THR A 109 22.96 -6.89 -12.84
C THR A 109 23.83 -8.10 -12.56
N SER A 110 23.22 -9.23 -12.16
CA SER A 110 23.91 -10.45 -11.69
C SER A 110 24.77 -10.20 -10.45
N ARG A 111 24.45 -9.15 -9.68
CA ARG A 111 25.18 -8.81 -8.46
C ARG A 111 24.43 -9.29 -7.21
N TYR A 112 25.21 -9.61 -6.18
CA TYR A 112 24.73 -10.15 -4.93
C TYR A 112 24.60 -9.06 -3.87
N GLY A 113 23.61 -9.22 -3.03
CA GLY A 113 23.34 -8.39 -1.86
C GLY A 113 22.37 -9.10 -0.94
N ALA A 114 21.67 -8.37 -0.10
CA ALA A 114 20.65 -8.93 0.78
C ALA A 114 19.43 -8.02 0.83
N ILE A 115 18.26 -8.62 0.88
CA ILE A 115 16.98 -7.93 1.00
C ILE A 115 16.28 -8.33 2.29
N ASP A 116 15.42 -7.45 2.79
CA ASP A 116 14.54 -7.73 3.92
C ASP A 116 13.23 -8.39 3.46
N GLU A 117 12.31 -8.62 4.39
CA GLU A 117 11.01 -9.23 4.11
C GLU A 117 10.11 -8.39 3.20
N LYS A 118 10.41 -7.09 3.05
CA LYS A 118 9.71 -6.18 2.15
C LYS A 118 10.39 -6.03 0.79
N GLY A 119 11.45 -6.78 0.54
CA GLY A 119 12.19 -6.73 -0.71
C GLY A 119 13.09 -5.51 -0.84
N GLN A 120 13.38 -4.81 0.25
CA GLN A 120 14.29 -3.67 0.24
C GLN A 120 15.73 -4.11 0.45
N GLU A 121 16.67 -3.54 -0.31
CA GLU A 121 18.08 -3.89 -0.19
C GLU A 121 18.65 -3.33 1.12
N ARG A 122 19.10 -4.25 1.99
CA ARG A 122 19.79 -3.92 3.23
C ARG A 122 21.30 -4.03 3.07
N ILE A 123 21.75 -4.92 2.19
CA ILE A 123 23.11 -4.96 1.68
C ILE A 123 22.98 -4.70 0.18
N PRO A 124 23.60 -3.64 -0.35
CA PRO A 124 23.43 -3.28 -1.76
C PRO A 124 23.85 -4.42 -2.69
N CYS A 125 23.08 -4.65 -3.75
CA CYS A 125 23.39 -5.65 -4.77
C CYS A 125 24.48 -5.15 -5.71
N GLN A 126 25.70 -5.12 -5.21
CA GLN A 126 26.89 -4.63 -5.93
C GLN A 126 28.04 -5.62 -5.92
N TYR A 127 27.88 -6.76 -5.28
CA TYR A 127 28.96 -7.72 -5.05
C TYR A 127 28.99 -8.84 -6.08
N LEU A 128 30.21 -9.32 -6.38
CA LEU A 128 30.44 -10.37 -7.37
C LEU A 128 30.04 -11.76 -6.87
N SER A 129 30.25 -12.03 -5.59
CA SER A 129 29.97 -13.32 -4.97
C SER A 129 29.79 -13.18 -3.46
N VAL A 130 29.34 -14.25 -2.84
CA VAL A 130 29.15 -14.33 -1.38
C VAL A 130 29.74 -15.65 -0.89
N GLY A 131 30.61 -15.57 0.11
CA GLY A 131 31.20 -16.72 0.76
C GLY A 131 30.93 -16.75 2.26
N LEU A 132 31.33 -17.85 2.88
CA LEU A 132 31.25 -18.00 4.35
C LEU A 132 32.40 -17.25 5.01
N ALA A 133 32.09 -16.55 6.11
CA ALA A 133 33.07 -15.93 6.98
C ALA A 133 32.75 -16.27 8.42
N GLU A 134 33.72 -16.18 9.31
CA GLU A 134 33.57 -16.56 10.73
C GLU A 134 32.46 -15.76 11.42
N GLN A 135 32.35 -14.45 11.12
CA GLN A 135 31.39 -13.57 11.78
C GLN A 135 30.15 -13.28 10.93
N GLY A 136 29.99 -13.95 9.78
CA GLY A 136 28.86 -13.71 8.91
C GLY A 136 29.10 -14.20 7.49
N ARG A 137 28.98 -13.30 6.51
CA ARG A 137 29.21 -13.59 5.10
C ARG A 137 30.21 -12.59 4.51
N ALA A 138 31.08 -13.10 3.65
CA ALA A 138 32.05 -12.30 2.91
C ALA A 138 31.47 -12.00 1.51
N PHE A 139 31.32 -10.73 1.21
CA PHE A 139 30.81 -10.25 -0.08
C PHE A 139 31.98 -9.73 -0.90
N GLU A 140 32.21 -10.32 -2.06
CA GLU A 140 33.31 -9.94 -2.95
C GLU A 140 32.98 -8.65 -3.72
N ARG A 141 33.80 -7.64 -3.56
CA ARG A 141 33.68 -6.36 -4.26
C ARG A 141 34.20 -6.49 -5.70
N ALA A 142 33.88 -5.51 -6.52
CA ALA A 142 34.38 -5.45 -7.90
C ALA A 142 35.91 -5.38 -8.00
N ASP A 143 36.59 -4.86 -6.97
CA ASP A 143 38.06 -4.84 -6.87
C ASP A 143 38.66 -6.13 -6.28
N HIS A 144 37.83 -7.18 -6.13
CA HIS A 144 38.18 -8.50 -5.56
C HIS A 144 38.60 -8.45 -4.09
N ARG A 145 38.28 -7.38 -3.38
CA ARG A 145 38.35 -7.31 -1.92
C ARG A 145 37.01 -7.70 -1.33
N PHE A 146 36.99 -7.92 -0.03
CA PHE A 146 35.83 -8.48 0.65
C PHE A 146 35.30 -7.54 1.73
N ASP A 147 33.99 -7.36 1.71
CA ASP A 147 33.25 -6.75 2.82
C ASP A 147 32.57 -7.87 3.60
N ILE A 148 32.67 -7.84 4.93
CA ILE A 148 32.03 -8.83 5.77
C ILE A 148 30.87 -8.18 6.49
N TYR A 149 29.70 -8.81 6.35
CA TYR A 149 28.48 -8.41 7.05
C TYR A 149 28.05 -9.50 8.01
N ASN A 150 27.60 -9.11 9.21
CA ASN A 150 27.01 -10.06 10.14
C ASN A 150 25.54 -10.33 9.82
N ALA A 151 24.88 -11.22 10.57
CA ALA A 151 23.48 -11.60 10.34
C ALA A 151 22.48 -10.47 10.61
N GLU A 152 22.87 -9.40 11.27
CA GLU A 152 22.08 -8.19 11.46
C GLU A 152 22.23 -7.18 10.31
N GLY A 153 23.04 -7.52 9.30
CA GLY A 153 23.30 -6.64 8.15
C GLY A 153 24.31 -5.52 8.44
N VAL A 154 25.09 -5.65 9.51
CA VAL A 154 26.10 -4.67 9.89
C VAL A 154 27.44 -5.04 9.27
N LEU A 155 28.10 -4.04 8.66
CA LEU A 155 29.43 -4.18 8.09
C LEU A 155 30.44 -4.31 9.23
N VAL A 156 31.07 -5.49 9.36
CA VAL A 156 32.05 -5.81 10.40
C VAL A 156 33.49 -5.93 9.87
N GLY A 157 33.66 -5.97 8.57
CA GLY A 157 34.96 -5.92 7.91
C GLY A 157 34.82 -5.27 6.54
N GLU A 158 35.74 -4.40 6.17
CA GLU A 158 35.63 -3.63 4.94
C GLU A 158 36.93 -3.72 4.10
N GLY A 159 36.78 -4.05 2.84
CA GLY A 159 37.85 -4.02 1.86
C GLY A 159 39.02 -4.94 2.20
N LEU A 160 38.75 -6.13 2.75
CA LEU A 160 39.78 -7.10 3.15
C LEU A 160 40.34 -7.84 1.93
N SER A 161 41.65 -8.11 1.94
CA SER A 161 42.29 -8.89 0.88
C SER A 161 41.95 -10.37 0.95
N TYR A 162 41.61 -10.85 2.14
CA TYR A 162 41.20 -12.24 2.41
C TYR A 162 40.36 -12.28 3.69
N TYR A 163 39.73 -13.40 3.93
CA TYR A 163 38.90 -13.60 5.12
C TYR A 163 39.03 -15.03 5.66
#